data_7426e862756c6fa5aaab5392c584dd9a
#
_entry.id   7426e862756c6fa5aaab5392c584dd9a
#
_cell.length_a   1.000
_cell.length_b   1.000
_cell.length_c   1.000
_cell.angle_alpha   90.00
_cell.angle_beta   90.00
_cell.angle_gamma   90.00
#
_symmetry.space_group_name_H-M   'P 1'
#
loop_
_entity.id
_entity.type
_entity.pdbx_description
1 polymer ?
#
loop_
_entity_poly.entity_id
_entity_poly.type
_entity_poly.pdbx_seq_one_letter_code
_entity_poly.pdbx_strand_id
1 'polypeptide(L)'
;MLGQATGFDQRTTENRVISDPFVACHDKQQKRWIITAWENCVRPWSNAACPCMHSDPAFPDCPIGATRKLYGWLSFYVGDNIQEELRRIRASDWKTFEKGHTP
;
A
#
# COMPACT_ATOMS: atom_id res chain seq x y z
N MET A 1 2.71 17.90 -6.73
CA MET A 1 2.84 17.41 -5.36
C MET A 1 1.71 16.46 -5.02
N LEU A 2 2.03 15.36 -4.42
CA LEU A 2 1.01 14.41 -3.97
C LEU A 2 0.22 14.98 -2.81
N GLY A 3 -1.04 14.62 -2.72
CA GLY A 3 -1.86 14.96 -1.58
C GLY A 3 -1.58 14.05 -0.40
N GLN A 4 -2.43 14.15 0.60
CA GLN A 4 -2.28 13.39 1.81
C GLN A 4 -2.61 11.91 1.59
N ALA A 5 -1.83 11.03 2.19
CA ALA A 5 -2.12 9.61 2.15
C ALA A 5 -3.28 9.27 3.08
N THR A 6 -4.04 8.24 2.71
CA THR A 6 -5.11 7.72 3.56
C THR A 6 -4.56 6.63 4.47
N GLY A 7 -5.20 6.43 5.62
CA GLY A 7 -4.82 5.38 6.55
C GLY A 7 -3.44 5.57 7.14
N PHE A 8 -3.06 6.78 7.36
CA PHE A 8 -1.68 7.16 7.56
C PHE A 8 -1.36 7.45 9.04
N ASP A 9 -0.22 6.91 9.47
CA ASP A 9 0.40 7.27 10.75
C ASP A 9 1.92 7.21 10.58
N GLN A 10 2.53 8.35 10.37
CA GLN A 10 3.95 8.42 10.08
C GLN A 10 4.85 8.23 11.30
N ARG A 11 4.26 8.13 12.47
CA ARG A 11 5.04 8.12 13.69
C ARG A 11 5.05 6.78 14.42
N THR A 12 4.36 5.79 13.88
CA THR A 12 4.34 4.51 14.57
C THR A 12 5.71 3.84 14.55
N THR A 13 6.10 3.30 15.67
CA THR A 13 7.32 2.52 15.80
C THR A 13 7.02 1.08 16.12
N GLU A 14 5.75 0.73 16.18
CA GLU A 14 5.35 -0.64 16.46
C GLU A 14 5.57 -1.53 15.25
N ASN A 15 5.98 -2.77 15.51
CA ASN A 15 6.16 -3.77 14.46
C ASN A 15 4.96 -4.67 14.31
N ARG A 16 3.81 -4.21 14.75
CA ARG A 16 2.59 -4.96 14.66
C ARG A 16 2.02 -4.86 13.23
N VAL A 17 1.65 -6.01 12.68
CA VAL A 17 0.99 -6.04 11.38
C VAL A 17 -0.37 -5.36 11.49
N ILE A 18 -0.66 -4.48 10.57
CA ILE A 18 -1.93 -3.76 10.53
C ILE A 18 -2.85 -4.36 9.47
N SER A 19 -4.14 -4.25 9.73
CA SER A 19 -5.13 -4.91 8.89
C SER A 19 -5.40 -4.20 7.59
N ASP A 20 -5.17 -2.88 7.54
CA ASP A 20 -5.41 -2.10 6.32
C ASP A 20 -4.10 -1.48 5.83
N PRO A 21 -3.41 -2.17 4.92
CA PRO A 21 -2.09 -1.73 4.48
C PRO A 21 -2.11 -0.70 3.36
N PHE A 22 -3.29 -0.27 2.91
CA PHE A 22 -3.39 0.60 1.74
C PHE A 22 -3.00 2.03 2.05
N VAL A 23 -2.16 2.58 1.20
CA VAL A 23 -1.80 3.99 1.21
C VAL A 23 -2.13 4.54 -0.18
N ALA A 24 -2.88 5.62 -0.21
CA ALA A 24 -3.27 6.25 -1.47
C ALA A 24 -2.97 7.74 -1.40
N CYS A 25 -2.27 8.23 -2.40
CA CYS A 25 -1.93 9.64 -2.53
C CYS A 25 -2.49 10.19 -3.82
N HIS A 26 -2.79 11.48 -3.84
CA HIS A 26 -3.46 12.09 -4.98
C HIS A 26 -2.75 13.37 -5.43
N ASP A 27 -3.06 13.82 -6.64
CA ASP A 27 -2.63 15.10 -7.15
C ASP A 27 -3.48 16.23 -6.55
N LYS A 28 -3.18 17.46 -6.94
CA LYS A 28 -3.87 18.63 -6.38
C LYS A 28 -5.37 18.63 -6.69
N GLN A 29 -5.76 18.09 -7.82
CA GLN A 29 -7.17 18.04 -8.21
C GLN A 29 -7.91 16.88 -7.58
N GLN A 30 -7.21 15.99 -6.87
CA GLN A 30 -7.79 14.82 -6.24
C GLN A 30 -8.45 13.87 -7.23
N LYS A 31 -7.89 13.77 -8.43
CA LYS A 31 -8.44 12.92 -9.49
C LYS A 31 -7.49 11.82 -9.92
N ARG A 32 -6.20 11.99 -9.71
CA ARG A 32 -5.20 10.99 -10.05
C ARG A 32 -4.58 10.48 -8.76
N TRP A 33 -4.63 9.18 -8.60
CA TRP A 33 -4.20 8.54 -7.37
C TRP A 33 -3.17 7.47 -7.64
N ILE A 34 -2.22 7.35 -6.73
CA ILE A 34 -1.30 6.22 -6.68
C ILE A 34 -1.65 5.44 -5.43
N ILE A 35 -1.82 4.13 -5.60
CA ILE A 35 -2.25 3.25 -4.51
C ILE A 35 -1.19 2.19 -4.33
N THR A 36 -0.76 1.97 -3.09
CA THR A 36 0.18 0.89 -2.78
C THR A 36 -0.23 0.19 -1.51
N ALA A 37 0.13 -1.09 -1.42
CA ALA A 37 -0.10 -1.92 -0.25
C ALA A 37 0.87 -3.08 -0.26
N TRP A 38 1.20 -3.59 0.94
CA TRP A 38 1.99 -4.80 1.08
C TRP A 38 1.34 -5.67 2.14
N GLU A 39 1.35 -6.99 1.93
CA GLU A 39 0.98 -7.88 3.02
C GLU A 39 2.01 -7.77 4.14
N ASN A 40 1.59 -8.07 5.36
CA ASN A 40 2.41 -7.89 6.56
C ASN A 40 2.89 -6.45 6.75
N CYS A 41 2.07 -5.51 6.35
CA CYS A 41 2.41 -4.09 6.51
C CYS A 41 2.41 -3.74 7.99
N VAL A 42 3.49 -3.11 8.44
CA VAL A 42 3.61 -2.65 9.81
C VAL A 42 3.60 -1.13 9.91
N ARG A 43 3.75 -0.44 8.78
CA ARG A 43 3.79 1.03 8.81
C ARG A 43 3.34 1.62 7.47
N PRO A 44 2.06 2.01 7.35
CA PRO A 44 1.61 2.82 6.22
C PRO A 44 1.85 4.28 6.57
N TRP A 45 2.52 5.02 5.70
CA TRP A 45 2.82 6.41 5.99
C TRP A 45 3.19 7.19 4.73
N SER A 46 3.21 8.51 4.86
CA SER A 46 3.67 9.36 3.79
C SER A 46 4.39 10.55 4.37
N ASN A 47 5.17 11.21 3.52
CA ASN A 47 5.89 12.42 3.90
C ASN A 47 5.80 13.40 2.74
N ALA A 48 5.00 14.44 2.90
CA ALA A 48 4.78 15.42 1.85
C ALA A 48 6.04 16.21 1.51
N ALA A 49 6.94 16.36 2.45
CA ALA A 49 8.18 17.11 2.22
C ALA A 49 9.14 16.38 1.29
N CYS A 50 9.12 15.05 1.27
CA CYS A 50 10.01 14.27 0.45
C CYS A 50 9.65 14.18 -1.01
N PRO A 51 8.49 14.29 -1.59
CA PRO A 51 7.29 13.57 -1.22
C PRO A 51 7.45 12.07 -1.42
N CYS A 52 6.93 11.30 -0.52
CA CYS A 52 6.99 9.84 -0.60
C CYS A 52 5.77 9.22 0.07
N MET A 53 5.50 7.98 -0.30
CA MET A 53 4.42 7.22 0.30
C MET A 53 4.91 5.79 0.51
N HIS A 54 4.46 5.18 1.58
CA HIS A 54 4.96 3.88 2.00
C HIS A 54 3.85 2.98 2.52
N SER A 55 3.94 1.71 2.17
CA SER A 55 3.30 0.64 2.89
C SER A 55 4.43 -0.33 3.21
N ASP A 56 5.00 -0.23 4.39
CA ASP A 56 6.23 -0.91 4.73
C ASP A 56 5.95 -2.32 5.25
N PRO A 57 6.38 -3.37 4.52
CA PRO A 57 6.18 -4.73 4.99
C PRO A 57 7.27 -5.15 5.98
N ALA A 58 6.94 -6.10 6.84
CA ALA A 58 7.90 -6.78 7.69
C ALA A 58 8.01 -8.22 7.23
N PHE A 59 9.14 -8.60 6.67
CA PHE A 59 9.36 -9.98 6.25
C PHE A 59 9.58 -10.86 7.48
N PRO A 60 9.04 -12.08 7.48
CA PRO A 60 9.38 -13.03 8.52
C PRO A 60 10.85 -13.44 8.42
N ASP A 61 11.37 -14.01 9.49
CA ASP A 61 12.75 -14.49 9.51
C ASP A 61 12.98 -15.45 8.35
N CYS A 62 14.15 -15.31 7.72
CA CYS A 62 14.47 -16.12 6.55
C CYS A 62 15.81 -16.82 6.79
N PRO A 63 15.79 -18.05 7.34
CA PRO A 63 17.03 -18.79 7.56
C PRO A 63 17.76 -19.08 6.25
N ILE A 64 19.03 -19.39 6.37
CA ILE A 64 19.86 -19.76 5.22
C ILE A 64 19.21 -20.94 4.49
N GLY A 65 19.07 -20.78 3.16
CA GLY A 65 18.45 -21.80 2.32
C GLY A 65 16.93 -21.72 2.21
N ALA A 66 16.30 -20.86 3.02
CA ALA A 66 14.85 -20.65 2.94
C ALA A 66 14.51 -19.48 2.02
N THR A 67 13.26 -19.44 1.61
CA THR A 67 12.72 -18.32 0.81
C THR A 67 11.46 -17.81 1.50
N ARG A 68 11.32 -16.50 1.54
CA ARG A 68 10.09 -15.85 2.04
C ARG A 68 9.54 -14.95 0.94
N LYS A 69 8.23 -14.94 0.81
CA LYS A 69 7.55 -14.19 -0.25
C LYS A 69 6.42 -13.38 0.36
N LEU A 70 6.35 -12.11 0.01
CA LEU A 70 5.24 -11.26 0.33
C LEU A 70 4.71 -10.65 -0.94
N TYR A 71 3.40 -10.46 -1.00
CA TYR A 71 2.75 -9.84 -2.15
C TYR A 71 2.48 -8.38 -1.86
N GLY A 72 2.61 -7.57 -2.90
CA GLY A 72 2.29 -6.17 -2.84
C GLY A 72 1.39 -5.76 -3.97
N TRP A 73 0.84 -4.56 -3.86
CA TRP A 73 -0.03 -3.96 -4.86
C TRP A 73 0.47 -2.57 -5.19
N LEU A 74 0.48 -2.23 -6.47
CA LEU A 74 0.74 -0.87 -6.92
C LEU A 74 -0.17 -0.61 -8.10
N SER A 75 -0.97 0.43 -8.02
CA SER A 75 -1.86 0.79 -9.11
C SER A 75 -2.09 2.29 -9.16
N PHE A 76 -2.67 2.71 -10.27
CA PHE A 76 -3.05 4.10 -10.51
C PHE A 76 -4.54 4.15 -10.75
N TYR A 77 -5.17 5.22 -10.25
CA TYR A 77 -6.59 5.41 -10.42
C TYR A 77 -6.86 6.84 -10.85
N VAL A 78 -7.75 7.01 -11.81
CA VAL A 78 -8.22 8.31 -12.24
C VAL A 78 -9.72 8.35 -12.02
N GLY A 79 -10.18 9.25 -11.18
CA GLY A 79 -11.60 9.35 -10.89
C GLY A 79 -11.88 10.10 -9.61
N ASP A 80 -13.16 10.14 -9.26
CA ASP A 80 -13.64 10.92 -8.13
C ASP A 80 -13.97 10.10 -6.89
N ASN A 81 -13.86 8.79 -6.96
CA ASN A 81 -14.30 7.93 -5.87
C ASN A 81 -13.24 6.93 -5.49
N ILE A 82 -12.22 7.41 -4.79
CA ILE A 82 -11.12 6.57 -4.34
C ILE A 82 -11.59 5.48 -3.38
N GLN A 83 -12.60 5.76 -2.56
CA GLN A 83 -13.10 4.78 -1.61
C GLN A 83 -13.68 3.56 -2.32
N GLU A 84 -14.38 3.77 -3.42
CA GLU A 84 -14.91 2.68 -4.23
C GLU A 84 -13.79 1.86 -4.85
N GLU A 85 -12.76 2.52 -5.36
CA GLU A 85 -11.61 1.82 -5.92
C GLU A 85 -10.88 1.00 -4.86
N LEU A 86 -10.66 1.56 -3.68
CA LEU A 86 -10.03 0.82 -2.60
C LEU A 86 -10.87 -0.38 -2.17
N ARG A 87 -12.19 -0.22 -2.14
CA ARG A 87 -13.08 -1.34 -1.82
C ARG A 87 -12.94 -2.45 -2.86
N ARG A 88 -12.87 -2.09 -4.12
CA ARG A 88 -12.70 -3.06 -5.21
C ARG A 88 -11.39 -3.84 -5.05
N ILE A 89 -10.31 -3.14 -4.77
CA ILE A 89 -9.01 -3.78 -4.60
C ILE A 89 -9.00 -4.68 -3.36
N ARG A 90 -9.55 -4.22 -2.26
CA ARG A 90 -9.61 -5.01 -1.02
C ARG A 90 -10.41 -6.29 -1.20
N ALA A 91 -11.43 -6.27 -2.06
CA ALA A 91 -12.24 -7.44 -2.34
C ALA A 91 -11.58 -8.41 -3.31
N SER A 92 -10.48 -8.02 -3.93
CA SER A 92 -9.77 -8.88 -4.87
C SER A 92 -8.76 -9.76 -4.13
N ASP A 93 -8.20 -10.73 -4.86
CA ASP A 93 -7.19 -11.64 -4.31
C ASP A 93 -5.78 -11.07 -4.46
N TRP A 94 -5.60 -9.77 -4.22
CA TRP A 94 -4.34 -9.11 -4.49
C TRP A 94 -3.15 -9.74 -3.74
N LYS A 95 -3.41 -10.36 -2.61
CA LYS A 95 -2.34 -11.00 -1.82
C LYS A 95 -1.89 -12.34 -2.39
N THR A 96 -2.52 -12.79 -3.46
CA THR A 96 -2.18 -14.06 -4.09
C THR A 96 -1.84 -13.92 -5.56
N PHE A 97 -1.77 -12.69 -6.08
CA PHE A 97 -1.44 -12.47 -7.48
C PHE A 97 -0.01 -12.89 -7.74
N GLU A 98 0.17 -13.70 -8.75
CA GLU A 98 1.50 -14.08 -9.20
C GLU A 98 1.96 -13.15 -10.31
N LYS A 99 3.28 -13.15 -10.56
CA LYS A 99 3.87 -12.34 -11.61
C LYS A 99 3.22 -12.69 -12.95
N GLY A 100 2.81 -11.65 -13.67
CA GLY A 100 2.14 -11.83 -14.94
C GLY A 100 0.63 -11.95 -14.83
N HIS A 101 0.10 -12.06 -13.63
CA HIS A 101 -1.35 -12.10 -13.41
C HIS A 101 -1.93 -10.71 -13.61
N THR A 102 -3.06 -10.62 -14.31
CA THR A 102 -3.74 -9.35 -14.55
C THR A 102 -5.02 -9.31 -13.73
N PRO A 103 -5.17 -8.32 -12.85
CA PRO A 103 -6.40 -8.20 -12.06
C PRO A 103 -7.62 -7.86 -12.91
#